data_c1d09435a98f01f15af39e43ffb55fa2
#
_entry.id   c1d09435a98f01f15af39e43ffb55fa2
#
_cell.length_a   1.000
_cell.length_b   1.000
_cell.length_c   1.000
_cell.angle_alpha   90.00
_cell.angle_beta   90.00
_cell.angle_gamma   90.00
#
_symmetry.space_group_name_H-M   'P 1'
#
loop_
_entity.id
_entity.type
_entity.pdbx_description
1 polymer ?
#
loop_
_entity_poly.entity_id
_entity_poly.type
_entity_poly.pdbx_seq_one_letter_code
_entity_poly.pdbx_strand_id
1 'polypeptide(L)'
;MKILIADDNQLVRRGVARIVSGYSHCEVCAEASDGLDSLQKAREFLPHLILLDINMPGMDGLETSRRLRQEWPQIKIIIMSHNDADKFLSDARKAGADGCVDKARIVTDLPRIIENLGRVSFGNRME
;
A
#
# COMPACT_ATOMS: atom_id res chain seq x y z
N MET A 1 -5.96 -5.35 -10.84
CA MET A 1 -5.75 -5.08 -9.42
C MET A 1 -5.91 -3.59 -9.17
N LYS A 2 -6.80 -3.23 -8.28
CA LYS A 2 -7.04 -1.83 -7.90
C LYS A 2 -6.11 -1.45 -6.76
N ILE A 3 -5.38 -0.36 -6.91
CA ILE A 3 -4.36 0.06 -5.93
C ILE A 3 -4.66 1.47 -5.45
N LEU A 4 -4.70 1.65 -4.14
CA LEU A 4 -4.80 2.94 -3.49
C LEU A 4 -3.40 3.35 -3.01
N ILE A 5 -2.99 4.57 -3.33
CA ILE A 5 -1.69 5.10 -2.90
C ILE A 5 -1.93 6.21 -1.89
N ALA A 6 -1.37 6.05 -0.70
CA ALA A 6 -1.53 7.01 0.39
C ALA A 6 -0.17 7.56 0.81
N ASP A 7 0.04 8.85 0.61
CA ASP A 7 1.28 9.55 0.96
C ASP A 7 0.95 11.03 0.99
N ASP A 8 1.46 11.77 1.97
CA ASP A 8 1.20 13.20 2.06
C ASP A 8 1.98 14.01 1.02
N ASN A 9 2.97 13.42 0.36
CA ASN A 9 3.77 14.06 -0.66
C ASN A 9 3.24 13.72 -2.05
N GLN A 10 2.72 14.72 -2.75
CA GLN A 10 2.11 14.54 -4.06
C GLN A 10 3.11 13.99 -5.09
N LEU A 11 4.37 14.43 -5.01
CA LEU A 11 5.39 13.95 -5.95
C LEU A 11 5.67 12.46 -5.76
N VAL A 12 5.69 12.01 -4.52
CA VAL A 12 5.87 10.58 -4.22
C VAL A 12 4.67 9.80 -4.76
N ARG A 13 3.44 10.28 -4.51
CA ARG A 13 2.25 9.60 -5.04
C ARG A 13 2.31 9.46 -6.55
N ARG A 14 2.69 10.54 -7.25
CA ARG A 14 2.80 10.50 -8.71
C ARG A 14 3.85 9.53 -9.19
N GLY A 15 5.00 9.48 -8.51
CA GLY A 15 6.06 8.54 -8.86
C GLY A 15 5.63 7.10 -8.71
N VAL A 16 4.98 6.79 -7.59
CA VAL A 16 4.47 5.44 -7.33
C VAL A 16 3.37 5.08 -8.33
N ALA A 17 2.47 6.03 -8.61
CA ALA A 17 1.40 5.82 -9.58
C ALA A 17 1.96 5.49 -10.96
N ARG A 18 3.04 6.14 -11.34
CA ARG A 18 3.69 5.89 -12.63
C ARG A 18 4.24 4.46 -12.71
N ILE A 19 4.84 3.99 -11.63
CA ILE A 19 5.34 2.62 -11.55
C ILE A 19 4.19 1.63 -11.70
N VAL A 20 3.11 1.84 -10.94
CA VAL A 20 1.92 0.99 -10.98
C VAL A 20 1.30 0.96 -12.37
N SER A 21 1.22 2.12 -13.01
CA SER A 21 0.60 2.24 -14.34
C SER A 21 1.37 1.52 -15.43
N GLY A 22 2.61 1.12 -15.15
CA GLY A 22 3.41 0.32 -16.09
C GLY A 22 2.94 -1.12 -16.20
N TYR A 23 2.02 -1.56 -15.33
CA TYR A 23 1.51 -2.94 -15.33
C TYR A 23 0.08 -2.94 -15.82
N SER A 24 -0.19 -3.68 -16.91
CA SER A 24 -1.48 -3.67 -17.60
C SER A 24 -2.63 -4.19 -16.72
N HIS A 25 -2.32 -5.03 -15.74
CA HIS A 25 -3.34 -5.59 -14.84
C HIS A 25 -3.51 -4.79 -13.55
N CYS A 26 -2.86 -3.64 -13.44
CA CYS A 26 -2.93 -2.78 -12.27
C CYS A 26 -3.48 -1.42 -12.64
N GLU A 27 -4.26 -0.83 -11.73
CA GLU A 27 -4.75 0.54 -11.89
C GLU A 27 -4.72 1.25 -10.54
N VAL A 28 -4.38 2.53 -10.56
CA VAL A 28 -4.50 3.37 -9.38
C VAL A 28 -5.95 3.83 -9.30
N CYS A 29 -6.70 3.28 -8.37
CA CYS A 29 -8.12 3.62 -8.23
C CYS A 29 -8.34 4.92 -7.48
N ALA A 30 -7.38 5.30 -6.62
CA ALA A 30 -7.47 6.53 -5.85
C ALA A 30 -6.12 6.87 -5.23
N GLU A 31 -5.99 8.12 -4.80
CA GLU A 31 -4.84 8.61 -4.02
C GLU A 31 -5.37 9.28 -2.76
N ALA A 32 -4.62 9.16 -1.67
CA ALA A 32 -4.96 9.75 -0.40
C ALA A 32 -3.76 10.49 0.16
N SER A 33 -4.00 11.57 0.90
CA SER A 33 -2.93 12.41 1.43
C SER A 33 -2.71 12.24 2.94
N ASP A 34 -3.60 11.55 3.63
CA ASP A 34 -3.47 11.28 5.07
C ASP A 34 -4.25 10.01 5.44
N GLY A 35 -4.19 9.66 6.74
CA GLY A 35 -4.81 8.43 7.21
C GLY A 35 -6.34 8.42 7.10
N LEU A 36 -6.98 9.52 7.48
CA LEU A 36 -8.44 9.60 7.39
C LEU A 36 -8.91 9.53 5.95
N ASP A 37 -8.22 10.23 5.06
CA ASP A 37 -8.52 10.17 3.63
C ASP A 37 -8.33 8.76 3.08
N SER A 38 -7.31 8.05 3.59
CA SER A 38 -7.05 6.67 3.20
C SER A 38 -8.21 5.75 3.56
N LEU A 39 -8.76 5.91 4.78
CA LEU A 39 -9.92 5.12 5.21
C LEU A 39 -11.13 5.42 4.36
N GLN A 40 -11.37 6.70 4.06
CA GLN A 40 -12.50 7.12 3.25
C GLN A 40 -12.41 6.56 1.83
N LYS A 41 -11.21 6.65 1.22
CA LYS A 41 -10.99 6.13 -0.13
C LYS A 41 -11.07 4.61 -0.18
N ALA A 42 -10.59 3.94 0.87
CA ALA A 42 -10.71 2.48 0.95
C ALA A 42 -12.18 2.05 0.97
N ARG A 43 -13.02 2.78 1.72
CA ARG A 43 -14.45 2.48 1.77
C ARG A 43 -15.12 2.71 0.43
N GLU A 44 -14.73 3.78 -0.24
CA GLU A 44 -15.35 4.17 -1.51
C GLU A 44 -14.92 3.24 -2.67
N PHE A 45 -13.65 2.92 -2.75
CA PHE A 45 -13.08 2.23 -3.91
C PHE A 45 -12.80 0.74 -3.70
N LEU A 46 -12.75 0.28 -2.45
CA LEU A 46 -12.47 -1.11 -2.09
C LEU A 46 -11.26 -1.68 -2.87
N PRO A 47 -10.07 -1.10 -2.67
CA PRO A 47 -8.89 -1.54 -3.41
C PRO A 47 -8.45 -2.95 -3.01
N HIS A 48 -7.69 -3.60 -3.87
CA HIS A 48 -7.06 -4.86 -3.55
C HIS A 48 -5.79 -4.67 -2.73
N LEU A 49 -5.08 -3.58 -2.99
CA LEU A 49 -3.79 -3.26 -2.36
C LEU A 49 -3.75 -1.79 -1.99
N ILE A 50 -3.22 -1.49 -0.81
CA ILE A 50 -2.95 -0.12 -0.38
C ILE A 50 -1.45 0.01 -0.16
N LEU A 51 -0.85 1.00 -0.82
CA LEU A 51 0.54 1.42 -0.58
C LEU A 51 0.46 2.63 0.35
N LEU A 52 0.98 2.48 1.55
CA LEU A 52 0.68 3.38 2.66
C LEU A 52 1.96 3.93 3.27
N ASP A 53 2.15 5.25 3.20
CA ASP A 53 3.30 5.92 3.81
C ASP A 53 3.25 5.75 5.33
N ILE A 54 4.38 5.43 5.93
CA ILE A 54 4.45 5.28 7.39
C ILE A 54 4.26 6.62 8.10
N ASN A 55 4.73 7.71 7.50
CA ASN A 55 4.66 9.05 8.10
C ASN A 55 3.66 9.92 7.38
N MET A 56 2.51 10.12 7.99
CA MET A 56 1.48 11.03 7.48
C MET A 56 0.99 11.93 8.60
N PRO A 57 0.51 13.14 8.28
CA PRO A 57 0.00 14.03 9.32
C PRO A 57 -1.27 13.44 9.96
N GLY A 58 -1.43 13.71 11.25
CA GLY A 58 -2.55 13.19 12.01
C GLY A 58 -2.35 11.72 12.33
N MET A 59 -3.15 10.86 11.73
CA MET A 59 -3.06 9.42 11.90
C MET A 59 -1.92 8.89 11.01
N ASP A 60 -0.88 8.33 11.64
CA ASP A 60 0.25 7.81 10.88
C ASP A 60 -0.09 6.50 10.15
N GLY A 61 0.88 5.99 9.38
CA GLY A 61 0.66 4.79 8.57
C GLY A 61 0.39 3.55 9.40
N LEU A 62 1.03 3.41 10.56
CA LEU A 62 0.81 2.22 11.40
C LEU A 62 -0.61 2.21 11.97
N GLU A 63 -1.08 3.33 12.47
CA GLU A 63 -2.44 3.42 12.97
C GLU A 63 -3.47 3.25 11.85
N THR A 64 -3.21 3.86 10.70
CA THR A 64 -4.07 3.69 9.53
C THR A 64 -4.15 2.22 9.12
N SER A 65 -3.02 1.52 9.13
CA SER A 65 -2.98 0.10 8.80
C SER A 65 -3.83 -0.74 9.77
N ARG A 66 -3.74 -0.46 11.08
CA ARG A 66 -4.55 -1.17 12.07
C ARG A 66 -6.03 -1.03 11.77
N ARG A 67 -6.48 0.20 11.48
CA ARG A 67 -7.89 0.47 11.20
C ARG A 67 -8.35 -0.17 9.90
N LEU A 68 -7.51 -0.09 8.87
CA LEU A 68 -7.82 -0.75 7.59
C LEU A 68 -7.98 -2.25 7.78
N ARG A 69 -7.07 -2.88 8.51
CA ARG A 69 -7.10 -4.31 8.73
C ARG A 69 -8.33 -4.74 9.51
N GLN A 70 -8.75 -3.97 10.48
CA GLN A 70 -9.94 -4.28 11.27
C GLN A 70 -11.21 -4.25 10.40
N GLU A 71 -11.31 -3.27 9.51
CA GLU A 71 -12.53 -3.08 8.73
C GLU A 71 -12.54 -3.90 7.44
N TRP A 72 -11.37 -4.09 6.80
CA TRP A 72 -11.27 -4.81 5.53
C TRP A 72 -10.14 -5.84 5.59
N PRO A 73 -10.39 -7.01 6.21
CA PRO A 73 -9.32 -8.00 6.40
C PRO A 73 -8.71 -8.52 5.10
N GLN A 74 -9.43 -8.42 3.99
CA GLN A 74 -8.99 -8.95 2.71
C GLN A 74 -8.05 -8.01 1.93
N ILE A 75 -8.01 -6.72 2.28
CA ILE A 75 -7.15 -5.77 1.58
C ILE A 75 -5.68 -6.02 1.94
N LYS A 76 -4.82 -6.06 0.95
CA LYS A 76 -3.37 -6.14 1.19
C LYS A 76 -2.82 -4.77 1.50
N ILE A 77 -1.91 -4.69 2.47
CA ILE A 77 -1.33 -3.42 2.93
C ILE A 77 0.18 -3.53 2.90
N ILE A 78 0.81 -2.62 2.16
CA ILE A 78 2.27 -2.50 2.13
C ILE A 78 2.62 -1.10 2.62
N ILE A 79 3.40 -1.03 3.68
CA ILE A 79 3.85 0.23 4.24
C ILE A 79 5.11 0.69 3.51
N MET A 80 5.16 1.98 3.17
CA MET A 80 6.32 2.60 2.54
C MET A 80 7.06 3.43 3.58
N SER A 81 8.38 3.26 3.66
CA SER A 81 9.22 4.01 4.60
C SER A 81 10.44 4.59 3.88
N HIS A 82 11.19 5.46 4.57
CA HIS A 82 12.45 6.01 4.07
C HIS A 82 13.60 5.13 4.56
N ASN A 83 14.25 4.37 3.73
CA ASN A 83 15.52 3.63 4.01
C ASN A 83 15.56 2.81 5.31
N ASP A 84 14.41 2.52 5.92
CA ASP A 84 14.38 1.83 7.20
C ASP A 84 13.26 0.79 7.28
N ALA A 85 12.92 0.18 6.13
CA ALA A 85 11.88 -0.83 6.07
C ALA A 85 12.16 -2.00 7.02
N ASP A 86 13.41 -2.45 7.10
CA ASP A 86 13.76 -3.55 7.99
C ASP A 86 13.50 -3.20 9.46
N LYS A 87 13.77 -1.95 9.82
CA LYS A 87 13.52 -1.47 11.18
C LYS A 87 12.04 -1.49 11.52
N PHE A 88 11.17 -1.14 10.57
CA PHE A 88 9.74 -1.03 10.82
C PHE A 88 8.95 -2.28 10.47
N LEU A 89 9.58 -3.31 9.94
CA LEU A 89 8.86 -4.49 9.47
C LEU A 89 8.05 -5.16 10.59
N SER A 90 8.62 -5.29 11.78
CA SER A 90 7.92 -5.88 12.91
C SER A 90 6.70 -5.05 13.31
N ASP A 91 6.87 -3.72 13.41
CA ASP A 91 5.78 -2.81 13.77
C ASP A 91 4.71 -2.81 12.70
N ALA A 92 5.10 -2.86 11.43
CA ALA A 92 4.16 -2.92 10.32
C ALA A 92 3.30 -4.17 10.40
N ARG A 93 3.92 -5.32 10.66
CA ARG A 93 3.18 -6.58 10.79
C ARG A 93 2.24 -6.56 11.98
N LYS A 94 2.67 -6.02 13.12
CA LYS A 94 1.81 -5.86 14.29
C LYS A 94 0.62 -4.94 13.99
N ALA A 95 0.80 -4.00 13.08
CA ALA A 95 -0.27 -3.11 12.65
C ALA A 95 -1.14 -3.73 11.54
N GLY A 96 -0.94 -5.01 11.24
CA GLY A 96 -1.74 -5.72 10.27
C GLY A 96 -1.29 -5.57 8.82
N ALA A 97 -0.15 -4.94 8.57
CA ALA A 97 0.37 -4.81 7.21
C ALA A 97 0.99 -6.13 6.75
N ASP A 98 0.98 -6.34 5.45
CA ASP A 98 1.54 -7.54 4.83
C ASP A 98 3.03 -7.40 4.53
N GLY A 99 3.55 -6.18 4.55
CA GLY A 99 4.97 -5.94 4.34
C GLY A 99 5.31 -4.47 4.42
N CYS A 100 6.60 -4.19 4.22
CA CYS A 100 7.14 -2.84 4.28
C CYS A 100 8.21 -2.70 3.20
N VAL A 101 8.26 -1.57 2.53
CA VAL A 101 9.22 -1.32 1.45
C VAL A 101 9.85 0.05 1.63
N ASP A 102 11.13 0.17 1.28
CA ASP A 102 11.81 1.47 1.28
C ASP A 102 11.44 2.25 0.03
N LYS A 103 11.09 3.51 0.21
CA LYS A 103 10.77 4.38 -0.94
C LYS A 103 11.93 4.49 -1.91
N ALA A 104 13.16 4.45 -1.41
CA ALA A 104 14.34 4.52 -2.25
C ALA A 104 14.48 3.30 -3.18
N ARG A 105 13.85 2.18 -2.83
CA ARG A 105 13.96 0.93 -3.58
C ARG A 105 12.65 0.53 -4.25
N ILE A 106 11.69 1.43 -4.27
CA ILE A 106 10.34 1.08 -4.69
C ILE A 106 10.28 0.67 -6.17
N VAL A 107 11.12 1.26 -7.02
CA VAL A 107 11.16 0.91 -8.45
C VAL A 107 11.52 -0.57 -8.62
N THR A 108 12.47 -1.06 -7.81
CA THR A 108 12.92 -2.45 -7.88
C THR A 108 12.00 -3.40 -7.13
N ASP A 109 11.56 -2.99 -5.94
CA ASP A 109 10.87 -3.91 -5.03
C ASP A 109 9.36 -3.98 -5.26
N LEU A 110 8.73 -2.89 -5.69
CA LEU A 110 7.28 -2.86 -5.87
C LEU A 110 6.77 -3.85 -6.91
N PRO A 111 7.41 -3.98 -8.09
CA PRO A 111 6.96 -4.97 -9.08
C PRO A 111 6.95 -6.39 -8.52
N ARG A 112 7.96 -6.74 -7.75
CA ARG A 112 8.07 -8.06 -7.12
C ARG A 112 6.95 -8.27 -6.10
N ILE A 113 6.67 -7.25 -5.31
CA ILE A 113 5.62 -7.29 -4.31
C ILE A 113 4.26 -7.47 -4.99
N ILE A 114 3.97 -6.69 -6.02
CA ILE A 114 2.72 -6.78 -6.77
C ILE A 114 2.55 -8.18 -7.36
N GLU A 115 3.61 -8.71 -7.94
CA GLU A 115 3.58 -10.04 -8.54
C GLU A 115 3.30 -11.11 -7.50
N ASN A 116 3.96 -11.04 -6.33
CA ASN A 116 3.74 -12.00 -5.26
C ASN A 116 2.33 -11.91 -4.69
N LEU A 117 1.82 -10.71 -4.48
CA LEU A 117 0.45 -10.54 -3.99
C LEU A 117 -0.57 -11.05 -5.00
N GLY A 118 -0.31 -10.82 -6.28
CA GLY A 118 -1.16 -11.33 -7.34
C GLY A 118 -1.24 -12.85 -7.33
N ARG A 119 -0.10 -13.51 -7.17
CA ARG A 119 -0.07 -14.97 -7.08
C ARG A 119 -0.83 -15.47 -5.86
N VAL A 120 -0.58 -14.88 -4.71
CA VAL A 120 -1.21 -15.28 -3.46
C VAL A 120 -2.71 -14.99 -3.48
N SER A 121 -3.10 -13.82 -3.98
CA SER A 121 -4.48 -13.34 -3.94
C SER A 121 -5.32 -13.84 -5.10
N PHE A 122 -4.72 -14.07 -6.27
CA PHE A 122 -5.45 -14.33 -7.49
C PHE A 122 -4.95 -15.53 -8.28
N GLY A 123 -3.66 -15.84 -8.17
CA GLY A 123 -3.04 -16.85 -9.01
C GLY A 123 -3.62 -18.24 -8.83
N ASN A 124 -3.95 -18.61 -7.62
CA ASN A 124 -4.47 -19.93 -7.30
C ASN A 124 -5.77 -20.25 -8.03
N ARG A 125 -6.51 -19.23 -8.36
CA ARG A 125 -7.78 -19.42 -9.07
C ARG A 125 -7.59 -19.85 -10.52
N MET A 126 -6.41 -19.62 -11.01
CA MET A 126 -6.10 -19.91 -12.41
C MET A 126 -5.84 -21.40 -12.66
N GLU A 127 -5.56 -22.14 -11.64
CA GLU A 127 -5.28 -23.56 -11.74
C GLU A 127 -6.53 -24.43 -11.82
#